data_2d0e6b2cf6855912fcae2998d582507d
#
_entry.id   2d0e6b2cf6855912fcae2998d582507d
#
_cell.length_a   1.000
_cell.length_b   1.000
_cell.length_c   1.000
_cell.angle_alpha   90.00
_cell.angle_beta   90.00
_cell.angle_gamma   90.00
#
_symmetry.space_group_name_H-M   'P 1'
#
loop_
_entity.id
_entity.type
_entity.pdbx_description
1 polymer ?
#
loop_
_entity_poly.entity_id
_entity_poly.type
_entity_poly.pdbx_seq_one_letter_code
_entity_poly.pdbx_strand_id
1 'polypeptide(L)'
;LNHIDKAGNGAITFSEGNLKAAVEDNGNARGSIYVNSGKWYWETLIVSGDSVATVGIAEPGFYSGNLFDSSSTAKGYIYINNGQKRSPAGSASSYGSSYANDDIIGVALNMDDGEVKFYKNNTVQNSGTAAFTSLSGDHGIYYQGYGGTATVILNTGHDSSFAGNKTAQNNTDGNGYGDFYYSPPSGFFALNTKNLAEYG
;
A
#
# COMPACT_ATOMS: atom_id res chain seq x y z
N LEU A 1 1.43 10.69 1.14
CA LEU A 1 1.30 10.20 2.52
C LEU A 1 0.98 11.37 3.46
N ASN A 2 0.39 11.05 4.60
CA ASN A 2 0.00 12.05 5.61
C ASN A 2 1.08 12.14 6.70
N HIS A 3 1.83 13.23 6.75
CA HIS A 3 2.90 13.41 7.74
C HIS A 3 2.38 13.65 9.17
N ILE A 4 1.09 13.95 9.33
CA ILE A 4 0.45 14.15 10.64
C ILE A 4 -0.13 12.82 11.15
N ASP A 5 -0.68 11.99 10.26
CA ASP A 5 -1.28 10.69 10.60
C ASP A 5 -0.22 9.58 10.49
N LYS A 6 0.65 9.56 11.47
CA LYS A 6 1.66 8.53 11.67
C LYS A 6 1.59 8.03 13.10
N ALA A 7 1.82 6.75 13.29
CA ALA A 7 1.70 6.11 14.60
C ALA A 7 2.77 5.03 14.80
N GLY A 8 2.76 4.41 15.97
CA GLY A 8 3.74 3.43 16.37
C GLY A 8 4.90 4.06 17.16
N ASN A 9 5.82 3.21 17.60
CA ASN A 9 6.97 3.63 18.42
C ASN A 9 8.21 3.95 17.57
N GLY A 10 8.22 3.57 16.29
CA GLY A 10 9.30 3.83 15.35
C GLY A 10 9.21 5.22 14.72
N ALA A 11 10.36 5.82 14.45
CA ALA A 11 10.40 7.08 13.71
C ALA A 11 9.93 6.88 12.26
N ILE A 12 9.34 7.94 11.69
CA ILE A 12 8.93 7.97 10.30
C ILE A 12 9.44 9.27 9.70
N THR A 13 10.27 9.14 8.68
CA THR A 13 10.79 10.27 7.92
C THR A 13 10.14 10.29 6.53
N PHE A 14 9.58 11.45 6.18
CA PHE A 14 9.01 11.67 4.85
C PHE A 14 9.92 12.56 4.01
N SER A 15 9.96 12.30 2.71
CA SER A 15 10.63 13.11 1.68
C SER A 15 9.87 13.02 0.36
N GLU A 16 10.39 13.62 -0.71
CA GLU A 16 9.75 13.65 -2.04
C GLU A 16 8.28 14.11 -1.96
N GLY A 17 8.01 15.21 -1.27
CA GLY A 17 6.65 15.72 -1.11
C GLY A 17 5.72 14.80 -0.34
N ASN A 18 6.25 14.05 0.63
CA ASN A 18 5.54 13.00 1.40
C ASN A 18 5.16 11.75 0.58
N LEU A 19 5.83 11.51 -0.53
CA LEU A 19 5.63 10.30 -1.34
C LEU A 19 6.59 9.18 -0.95
N LYS A 20 7.77 9.55 -0.43
CA LYS A 20 8.74 8.61 0.13
C LYS A 20 8.65 8.58 1.65
N ALA A 21 8.59 7.38 2.21
CA ALA A 21 8.61 7.16 3.65
C ALA A 21 9.73 6.18 4.02
N ALA A 22 10.57 6.57 4.97
CA ALA A 22 11.41 5.66 5.73
C ALA A 22 10.69 5.39 7.06
N VAL A 23 10.25 4.14 7.24
CA VAL A 23 9.43 3.69 8.36
C VAL A 23 10.27 2.75 9.20
N GLU A 24 10.66 3.20 10.39
CA GLU A 24 11.45 2.40 11.34
C GLU A 24 10.60 1.34 12.04
N ASP A 25 11.28 0.49 12.82
CA ASP A 25 10.65 -0.58 13.58
C ASP A 25 9.41 -0.11 14.35
N ASN A 26 8.30 -0.80 14.13
CA ASN A 26 7.00 -0.50 14.73
C ASN A 26 6.38 0.86 14.35
N GLY A 27 7.01 1.61 13.43
CA GLY A 27 6.39 2.79 12.83
C GLY A 27 5.35 2.41 11.79
N ASN A 28 4.33 3.26 11.60
CA ASN A 28 3.38 3.10 10.50
C ASN A 28 3.02 4.45 9.86
N ALA A 29 2.97 4.46 8.53
CA ALA A 29 2.63 5.62 7.72
C ALA A 29 1.35 5.35 6.93
N ARG A 30 0.51 6.38 6.78
CA ARG A 30 -0.80 6.29 6.12
C ARG A 30 -0.94 7.29 4.99
N GLY A 31 -1.86 6.98 4.08
CA GLY A 31 -2.31 7.93 3.07
C GLY A 31 -3.22 9.01 3.64
N SER A 32 -3.49 10.05 2.83
CA SER A 32 -4.45 11.12 3.16
C SER A 32 -5.83 10.85 2.60
N ILE A 33 -5.95 9.88 1.70
CA ILE A 33 -7.20 9.55 1.00
C ILE A 33 -7.67 8.20 1.51
N TYR A 34 -8.94 8.15 1.87
CA TYR A 34 -9.68 6.95 2.28
C TYR A 34 -10.90 6.81 1.39
N VAL A 35 -11.24 5.57 1.03
CA VAL A 35 -12.34 5.24 0.13
C VAL A 35 -13.19 4.11 0.71
N ASN A 36 -14.50 4.13 0.46
CA ASN A 36 -15.44 3.10 0.89
C ASN A 36 -16.29 2.54 -0.27
N SER A 37 -16.01 2.98 -1.49
CA SER A 37 -16.63 2.55 -2.76
C SER A 37 -15.61 2.62 -3.88
N GLY A 38 -15.91 2.02 -5.03
CA GLY A 38 -15.08 2.09 -6.23
C GLY A 38 -13.90 1.12 -6.23
N LYS A 39 -13.13 1.16 -7.33
CA LYS A 39 -11.98 0.28 -7.59
C LYS A 39 -10.73 1.11 -7.82
N TRP A 40 -9.77 1.00 -6.92
CA TRP A 40 -8.63 1.89 -6.81
C TRP A 40 -7.31 1.15 -6.96
N TYR A 41 -6.33 1.79 -7.60
CA TYR A 41 -5.00 1.24 -7.80
C TYR A 41 -3.91 2.25 -7.44
N TRP A 42 -2.84 1.76 -6.86
CA TRP A 42 -1.58 2.47 -6.64
C TRP A 42 -0.41 1.51 -6.63
N GLU A 43 0.77 2.05 -6.76
CA GLU A 43 2.03 1.30 -6.75
C GLU A 43 2.93 1.76 -5.61
N THR A 44 3.76 0.86 -5.15
CA THR A 44 4.78 1.11 -4.11
C THR A 44 6.09 0.49 -4.55
N LEU A 45 7.12 1.31 -4.74
CA LEU A 45 8.48 0.83 -4.92
C LEU A 45 9.10 0.56 -3.55
N ILE A 46 9.66 -0.62 -3.36
CA ILE A 46 10.49 -0.97 -2.22
C ILE A 46 11.92 -0.49 -2.49
N VAL A 47 12.34 0.59 -1.84
CA VAL A 47 13.67 1.18 -2.05
C VAL A 47 14.72 0.45 -1.23
N SER A 48 14.42 0.22 0.04
CA SER A 48 15.27 -0.56 0.94
C SER A 48 14.41 -1.18 2.05
N GLY A 49 14.83 -2.33 2.53
CA GLY A 49 14.21 -2.97 3.67
C GLY A 49 15.22 -3.97 4.24
N ASP A 50 15.96 -3.55 5.27
CA ASP A 50 16.85 -4.44 6.03
C ASP A 50 16.05 -5.37 6.95
N SER A 51 14.73 -5.23 6.92
CA SER A 51 13.77 -5.89 7.79
C SER A 51 12.41 -6.01 7.08
N VAL A 52 11.36 -6.25 7.84
CA VAL A 52 10.02 -6.45 7.29
C VAL A 52 9.45 -5.12 6.76
N ALA A 53 9.44 -4.97 5.44
CA ALA A 53 8.63 -3.96 4.76
C ALA A 53 7.22 -4.51 4.55
N THR A 54 6.20 -3.73 4.84
CA THR A 54 4.81 -4.11 4.57
C THR A 54 4.13 -3.09 3.68
N VAL A 55 3.32 -3.58 2.76
CA VAL A 55 2.44 -2.77 1.91
C VAL A 55 1.00 -3.19 2.15
N GLY A 56 0.10 -2.23 2.32
CA GLY A 56 -1.29 -2.59 2.60
C GLY A 56 -2.25 -1.42 2.63
N ILE A 57 -3.36 -1.68 3.30
CA ILE A 57 -4.44 -0.74 3.54
C ILE A 57 -4.78 -0.71 5.03
N ALA A 58 -5.38 0.38 5.49
CA ALA A 58 -5.92 0.47 6.85
C ALA A 58 -7.16 1.37 6.91
N GLU A 59 -7.99 1.15 7.93
CA GLU A 59 -9.06 2.05 8.29
C GLU A 59 -8.47 3.39 8.79
N PRO A 60 -9.23 4.51 8.70
CA PRO A 60 -8.81 5.79 9.28
C PRO A 60 -8.73 5.71 10.81
N GLY A 61 -7.94 6.58 11.40
CA GLY A 61 -7.81 6.74 12.84
C GLY A 61 -6.39 6.56 13.35
N PHE A 62 -6.17 7.01 14.57
CA PHE A 62 -4.88 6.91 15.25
C PHE A 62 -4.79 5.57 16.00
N TYR A 63 -3.85 4.73 15.61
CA TYR A 63 -3.62 3.44 16.25
C TYR A 63 -2.21 3.39 16.82
N SER A 64 -2.10 3.12 18.11
CA SER A 64 -0.82 2.81 18.77
C SER A 64 -0.52 1.32 18.61
N GLY A 65 0.69 0.98 18.22
CA GLY A 65 1.16 -0.40 18.12
C GLY A 65 1.38 -0.87 16.69
N ASN A 66 1.88 -2.07 16.56
CA ASN A 66 2.15 -2.72 15.29
C ASN A 66 1.23 -3.93 15.07
N LEU A 67 1.01 -4.29 13.81
CA LEU A 67 0.21 -5.46 13.45
C LEU A 67 0.83 -6.80 13.89
N PHE A 68 2.10 -6.80 14.26
CA PHE A 68 2.81 -8.00 14.74
C PHE A 68 2.62 -8.25 16.24
N ASP A 69 2.05 -7.28 16.97
CA ASP A 69 1.70 -7.43 18.38
C ASP A 69 0.22 -7.86 18.49
N SER A 70 -0.04 -8.95 19.19
CA SER A 70 -1.39 -9.49 19.42
C SER A 70 -2.27 -8.58 20.28
N SER A 71 -1.67 -7.66 21.04
CA SER A 71 -2.38 -6.64 21.82
C SER A 71 -2.65 -5.35 21.05
N SER A 72 -2.18 -5.27 19.81
CA SER A 72 -2.28 -4.07 18.98
C SER A 72 -3.72 -3.75 18.60
N THR A 73 -4.04 -2.46 18.64
CA THR A 73 -5.29 -1.91 18.07
C THR A 73 -5.11 -1.49 16.61
N ALA A 74 -3.96 -1.78 16.02
CA ALA A 74 -3.69 -1.47 14.61
C ALA A 74 -4.68 -2.18 13.68
N LYS A 75 -5.26 -1.45 12.74
CA LYS A 75 -6.30 -1.92 11.83
C LYS A 75 -5.84 -1.96 10.37
N GLY A 76 -4.64 -2.48 10.16
CA GLY A 76 -4.07 -2.64 8.83
C GLY A 76 -4.24 -4.06 8.29
N TYR A 77 -4.43 -4.15 6.98
CA TYR A 77 -4.44 -5.37 6.18
C TYR A 77 -3.20 -5.33 5.29
N ILE A 78 -2.21 -6.16 5.56
CA ILE A 78 -0.87 -6.03 4.96
C ILE A 78 -0.43 -7.27 4.20
N TYR A 79 0.33 -7.03 3.14
CA TYR A 79 1.20 -7.97 2.47
C TYR A 79 2.63 -7.73 2.95
N ILE A 80 3.29 -8.79 3.39
CA ILE A 80 4.59 -8.77 4.05
C ILE A 80 5.66 -9.23 3.06
N ASN A 81 6.84 -8.67 3.14
CA ASN A 81 7.94 -8.98 2.20
C ASN A 81 8.38 -10.46 2.18
N ASN A 82 8.04 -11.25 3.19
CA ASN A 82 8.28 -12.70 3.21
C ASN A 82 7.20 -13.53 2.46
N GLY A 83 6.26 -12.90 1.79
CA GLY A 83 5.18 -13.58 1.06
C GLY A 83 3.92 -13.86 1.88
N GLN A 84 3.88 -13.47 3.13
CA GLN A 84 2.71 -13.64 4.00
C GLN A 84 1.78 -12.43 3.94
N LYS A 85 0.54 -12.62 4.40
CA LYS A 85 -0.43 -11.55 4.68
C LYS A 85 -0.83 -11.57 6.15
N ARG A 86 -1.28 -10.42 6.68
CA ARG A 86 -1.80 -10.31 8.04
C ARG A 86 -2.92 -9.27 8.10
N SER A 87 -3.98 -9.59 8.85
CA SER A 87 -5.10 -8.70 9.17
C SER A 87 -5.04 -8.25 10.63
N PRO A 88 -5.85 -7.27 11.04
CA PRO A 88 -6.00 -6.90 12.44
C PRO A 88 -6.31 -8.10 13.32
N ALA A 89 -5.61 -8.20 14.46
CA ALA A 89 -5.75 -9.31 15.43
C ALA A 89 -5.54 -10.73 14.85
N GLY A 90 -5.13 -10.85 13.57
CA GLY A 90 -4.88 -12.13 12.93
C GLY A 90 -3.42 -12.58 13.03
N SER A 91 -3.18 -13.87 12.83
CA SER A 91 -1.84 -14.40 12.61
C SER A 91 -1.42 -14.23 11.15
N ALA A 92 -0.11 -14.16 10.90
CA ALA A 92 0.39 -14.16 9.53
C ALA A 92 0.12 -15.51 8.85
N SER A 93 -0.26 -15.48 7.58
CA SER A 93 -0.53 -16.66 6.75
C SER A 93 0.04 -16.49 5.36
N SER A 94 0.36 -17.59 4.68
CA SER A 94 0.89 -17.57 3.31
C SER A 94 -0.10 -16.90 2.36
N TYR A 95 0.43 -16.10 1.41
CA TYR A 95 -0.39 -15.42 0.43
C TYR A 95 0.24 -15.40 -0.97
N GLY A 96 1.45 -14.88 -1.10
CA GLY A 96 2.10 -14.67 -2.38
C GLY A 96 3.60 -14.91 -2.33
N SER A 97 4.30 -14.42 -3.34
CA SER A 97 5.76 -14.50 -3.42
C SER A 97 6.41 -13.50 -2.47
N SER A 98 7.57 -13.82 -1.92
CA SER A 98 8.39 -12.83 -1.22
C SER A 98 8.80 -11.69 -2.16
N TYR A 99 9.00 -10.49 -1.61
CA TYR A 99 9.50 -9.34 -2.36
C TYR A 99 10.66 -8.66 -1.61
N ALA A 100 11.47 -7.93 -2.35
CA ALA A 100 12.72 -7.33 -1.86
C ALA A 100 12.90 -5.92 -2.43
N ASN A 101 14.07 -5.34 -2.16
CA ASN A 101 14.47 -4.06 -2.74
C ASN A 101 14.33 -4.10 -4.26
N ASP A 102 13.93 -2.99 -4.82
CA ASP A 102 13.68 -2.77 -6.25
C ASP A 102 12.41 -3.41 -6.82
N ASP A 103 11.67 -4.23 -6.04
CA ASP A 103 10.35 -4.71 -6.42
C ASP A 103 9.28 -3.60 -6.31
N ILE A 104 8.32 -3.63 -7.23
CA ILE A 104 7.14 -2.77 -7.21
C ILE A 104 5.93 -3.60 -6.81
N ILE A 105 5.26 -3.16 -5.76
CA ILE A 105 4.03 -3.78 -5.26
C ILE A 105 2.83 -2.92 -5.68
N GLY A 106 2.01 -3.46 -6.58
CA GLY A 106 0.72 -2.89 -6.93
C GLY A 106 -0.35 -3.31 -5.93
N VAL A 107 -1.21 -2.37 -5.56
CA VAL A 107 -2.37 -2.62 -4.69
C VAL A 107 -3.64 -2.32 -5.47
N ALA A 108 -4.49 -3.32 -5.63
CA ALA A 108 -5.81 -3.19 -6.26
C ALA A 108 -6.88 -3.37 -5.18
N LEU A 109 -7.43 -2.24 -4.73
CA LEU A 109 -8.48 -2.16 -3.72
C LEU A 109 -9.85 -2.02 -4.40
N ASN A 110 -10.70 -3.02 -4.22
CA ASN A 110 -12.07 -3.05 -4.74
C ASN A 110 -13.04 -2.93 -3.57
N MET A 111 -13.52 -1.74 -3.30
CA MET A 111 -14.47 -1.49 -2.20
C MET A 111 -15.91 -1.84 -2.57
N ASP A 112 -16.24 -1.99 -3.85
CA ASP A 112 -17.57 -2.44 -4.29
C ASP A 112 -17.83 -3.91 -3.90
N ASP A 113 -16.77 -4.74 -3.98
CA ASP A 113 -16.81 -6.15 -3.58
C ASP A 113 -16.16 -6.40 -2.20
N GLY A 114 -15.59 -5.36 -1.57
CA GLY A 114 -14.90 -5.47 -0.29
C GLY A 114 -13.63 -6.33 -0.35
N GLU A 115 -12.81 -6.17 -1.39
CA GLU A 115 -11.62 -7.00 -1.63
C GLU A 115 -10.35 -6.17 -1.85
N VAL A 116 -9.21 -6.73 -1.47
CA VAL A 116 -7.90 -6.22 -1.89
C VAL A 116 -7.02 -7.34 -2.46
N LYS A 117 -6.36 -7.04 -3.57
CA LYS A 117 -5.36 -7.90 -4.23
C LYS A 117 -4.04 -7.18 -4.33
N PHE A 118 -2.96 -7.94 -4.24
CA PHE A 118 -1.61 -7.41 -4.43
C PHE A 118 -0.98 -7.98 -5.70
N TYR A 119 -0.15 -7.17 -6.32
CA TYR A 119 0.65 -7.50 -7.49
C TYR A 119 2.13 -7.32 -7.13
N LYS A 120 2.96 -8.23 -7.55
CA LYS A 120 4.42 -8.08 -7.51
C LYS A 120 4.93 -7.95 -8.94
N ASN A 121 5.56 -6.83 -9.27
CA ASN A 121 6.10 -6.58 -10.62
C ASN A 121 5.10 -6.94 -11.72
N ASN A 122 3.88 -6.41 -11.63
CA ASN A 122 2.75 -6.64 -12.52
C ASN A 122 2.12 -8.06 -12.47
N THR A 123 2.63 -8.95 -11.63
CA THR A 123 2.07 -10.30 -11.50
C THR A 123 1.13 -10.36 -10.29
N VAL A 124 -0.16 -10.68 -10.54
CA VAL A 124 -1.14 -10.84 -9.46
C VAL A 124 -0.71 -11.98 -8.54
N GLN A 125 -0.80 -11.76 -7.25
CA GLN A 125 -0.40 -12.75 -6.26
C GLN A 125 -1.53 -13.74 -5.97
N ASN A 126 -1.18 -14.92 -5.43
CA ASN A 126 -2.11 -15.98 -5.06
C ASN A 126 -3.10 -16.38 -6.19
N SER A 127 -2.58 -16.42 -7.44
CA SER A 127 -3.38 -16.75 -8.64
C SER A 127 -4.64 -15.88 -8.79
N GLY A 128 -4.58 -14.63 -8.31
CA GLY A 128 -5.70 -13.68 -8.39
C GLY A 128 -6.74 -13.79 -7.28
N THR A 129 -6.56 -14.72 -6.34
CA THR A 129 -7.42 -14.77 -5.14
C THR A 129 -7.10 -13.58 -4.23
N ALA A 130 -8.14 -12.89 -3.77
CA ALA A 130 -8.00 -11.72 -2.91
C ALA A 130 -7.21 -12.04 -1.63
N ALA A 131 -6.36 -11.10 -1.22
CA ALA A 131 -5.66 -11.20 0.06
C ALA A 131 -6.62 -11.12 1.23
N PHE A 132 -7.54 -10.18 1.14
CA PHE A 132 -8.57 -9.96 2.15
C PHE A 132 -9.90 -9.70 1.46
N THR A 133 -10.97 -10.16 2.11
CA THR A 133 -12.36 -10.03 1.65
C THR A 133 -13.22 -9.49 2.79
N SER A 134 -14.46 -9.12 2.48
CA SER A 134 -15.41 -8.56 3.45
C SER A 134 -14.92 -7.27 4.10
N LEU A 135 -14.11 -6.50 3.36
CA LEU A 135 -13.73 -5.15 3.76
C LEU A 135 -14.97 -4.25 3.73
N SER A 136 -15.14 -3.41 4.73
CA SER A 136 -16.24 -2.46 4.83
C SER A 136 -15.80 -1.18 5.53
N GLY A 137 -16.45 -0.06 5.22
CA GLY A 137 -16.03 1.25 5.71
C GLY A 137 -14.82 1.79 4.96
N ASP A 138 -14.25 2.85 5.48
CA ASP A 138 -13.17 3.60 4.81
C ASP A 138 -11.84 2.87 4.90
N HIS A 139 -11.13 2.75 3.77
CA HIS A 139 -9.77 2.19 3.71
C HIS A 139 -8.84 3.08 2.89
N GLY A 140 -7.60 3.19 3.31
CA GLY A 140 -6.57 3.98 2.63
C GLY A 140 -5.21 3.31 2.67
N ILE A 141 -4.21 3.94 2.06
CA ILE A 141 -2.83 3.46 1.96
C ILE A 141 -2.22 3.29 3.35
N TYR A 142 -1.49 2.19 3.53
CA TYR A 142 -0.83 1.87 4.80
C TYR A 142 0.53 1.19 4.58
N TYR A 143 1.50 1.61 5.36
CA TYR A 143 2.84 1.01 5.45
C TYR A 143 3.23 0.80 6.91
N GLN A 144 3.95 -0.28 7.17
CA GLN A 144 4.53 -0.54 8.48
C GLN A 144 5.94 -1.13 8.34
N GLY A 145 6.87 -0.66 9.17
CA GLY A 145 8.18 -1.27 9.38
C GLY A 145 8.16 -2.22 10.57
N TYR A 146 8.95 -3.29 10.51
CA TYR A 146 9.13 -4.20 11.63
C TYR A 146 10.54 -4.79 11.62
N GLY A 147 11.26 -4.67 12.77
CA GLY A 147 12.61 -5.21 12.96
C GLY A 147 13.73 -4.39 12.29
N GLY A 148 13.46 -3.16 11.85
CA GLY A 148 14.42 -2.24 11.24
C GLY A 148 13.73 -1.19 10.38
N THR A 149 14.44 -0.55 9.45
CA THR A 149 13.90 0.51 8.60
C THR A 149 13.50 -0.01 7.23
N ALA A 150 12.26 0.22 6.82
CA ALA A 150 11.77 0.01 5.47
C ALA A 150 11.58 1.37 4.77
N THR A 151 12.15 1.53 3.58
CA THR A 151 11.96 2.74 2.76
C THR A 151 11.14 2.41 1.53
N VAL A 152 10.05 3.13 1.34
CA VAL A 152 9.11 2.95 0.24
C VAL A 152 8.84 4.27 -0.48
N ILE A 153 8.51 4.19 -1.78
CA ILE A 153 8.00 5.33 -2.56
C ILE A 153 6.64 4.97 -3.11
N LEU A 154 5.66 5.80 -2.79
CA LEU A 154 4.28 5.68 -3.26
C LEU A 154 4.13 6.33 -4.63
N ASN A 155 3.40 5.67 -5.53
CA ASN A 155 2.87 6.24 -6.77
C ASN A 155 1.36 5.99 -6.86
N THR A 156 0.55 7.03 -6.76
CA THR A 156 -0.91 7.01 -6.99
C THR A 156 -1.28 7.46 -8.42
N GLY A 157 -0.33 7.35 -9.36
CA GLY A 157 -0.46 7.81 -10.73
C GLY A 157 0.09 9.23 -10.96
N HIS A 158 1.12 9.62 -10.23
CA HIS A 158 1.74 10.93 -10.40
C HIS A 158 3.17 10.88 -10.93
N ASP A 159 3.88 9.76 -10.78
CA ASP A 159 5.27 9.62 -11.24
C ASP A 159 5.69 8.14 -11.34
N SER A 160 5.71 7.60 -12.55
CA SER A 160 6.17 6.23 -12.83
C SER A 160 7.69 6.05 -12.72
N SER A 161 8.44 7.14 -12.56
CA SER A 161 9.88 7.07 -12.30
C SER A 161 10.22 6.83 -10.83
N PHE A 162 9.24 6.94 -9.91
CA PHE A 162 9.47 6.88 -8.48
C PHE A 162 10.62 7.80 -8.03
N ALA A 163 10.48 9.10 -8.33
CA ALA A 163 11.49 10.13 -8.07
C ALA A 163 12.88 9.80 -8.69
N GLY A 164 12.87 9.26 -9.91
CA GLY A 164 14.09 8.91 -10.65
C GLY A 164 14.74 7.57 -10.26
N ASN A 165 14.10 6.77 -9.40
CA ASN A 165 14.61 5.44 -9.05
C ASN A 165 14.32 4.38 -10.13
N LYS A 166 13.42 4.67 -11.06
CA LYS A 166 13.05 3.82 -12.21
C LYS A 166 13.02 4.65 -13.49
N THR A 167 13.12 3.99 -14.64
CA THR A 167 12.82 4.63 -15.93
C THR A 167 11.31 4.71 -16.11
N ALA A 168 10.77 5.93 -16.27
CA ALA A 168 9.33 6.15 -16.39
C ALA A 168 8.70 5.33 -17.53
N GLN A 169 7.52 4.76 -17.28
CA GLN A 169 6.76 3.95 -18.22
C GLN A 169 5.49 4.64 -18.74
N ASN A 170 5.01 5.65 -18.00
CA ASN A 170 3.89 6.53 -18.36
C ASN A 170 2.58 5.78 -18.68
N ASN A 171 2.28 4.68 -17.99
CA ASN A 171 1.02 3.98 -18.16
C ASN A 171 -0.11 4.73 -17.45
N THR A 172 -1.29 4.74 -18.05
CA THR A 172 -2.51 5.35 -17.51
C THR A 172 -3.52 4.29 -17.09
N ASP A 173 -4.50 4.69 -16.27
CA ASP A 173 -5.70 3.90 -16.04
C ASP A 173 -6.67 3.92 -17.24
N GLY A 174 -7.81 3.22 -17.09
CA GLY A 174 -8.81 3.13 -18.14
C GLY A 174 -9.46 4.45 -18.53
N ASN A 175 -9.32 5.51 -17.73
CA ASN A 175 -9.80 6.86 -18.02
C ASN A 175 -8.72 7.75 -18.66
N GLY A 176 -7.54 7.22 -18.89
CA GLY A 176 -6.40 7.96 -19.42
C GLY A 176 -5.73 8.85 -18.37
N TYR A 177 -5.95 8.60 -17.08
CA TYR A 177 -5.30 9.33 -15.99
C TYR A 177 -4.23 8.50 -15.31
N GLY A 178 -3.27 9.20 -14.79
CA GLY A 178 -2.16 8.60 -14.07
C GLY A 178 -0.89 8.52 -14.89
N ASP A 179 0.19 8.26 -14.17
CA ASP A 179 1.52 7.97 -14.66
C ASP A 179 2.04 6.80 -13.80
N PHE A 180 1.73 5.57 -14.24
CA PHE A 180 2.10 4.34 -13.54
C PHE A 180 3.26 3.63 -14.22
N TYR A 181 4.02 2.89 -13.42
CA TYR A 181 5.07 2.01 -13.95
C TYR A 181 4.46 0.79 -14.66
N TYR A 182 3.42 0.20 -14.09
CA TYR A 182 2.62 -0.85 -14.73
C TYR A 182 1.20 -0.35 -14.99
N SER A 183 0.56 -0.85 -16.05
CA SER A 183 -0.84 -0.52 -16.30
C SER A 183 -1.72 -1.03 -15.15
N PRO A 184 -2.57 -0.19 -14.55
CA PRO A 184 -3.57 -0.64 -13.60
C PRO A 184 -4.41 -1.80 -14.16
N PRO A 185 -4.86 -2.75 -13.32
CA PRO A 185 -5.78 -3.78 -13.75
C PRO A 185 -7.06 -3.18 -14.33
N SER A 186 -7.67 -3.85 -15.32
CA SER A 186 -8.89 -3.36 -15.97
C SER A 186 -9.99 -3.05 -14.94
N GLY A 187 -10.59 -1.87 -15.04
CA GLY A 187 -11.65 -1.38 -14.16
C GLY A 187 -11.15 -0.76 -12.85
N PHE A 188 -9.84 -0.70 -12.64
CA PHE A 188 -9.25 0.01 -11.50
C PHE A 188 -8.72 1.37 -11.95
N PHE A 189 -8.90 2.37 -11.10
CA PHE A 189 -8.55 3.76 -11.37
C PHE A 189 -7.45 4.25 -10.42
N ALA A 190 -6.69 5.23 -10.89
CA ALA A 190 -5.71 5.94 -10.08
C ALA A 190 -6.38 6.54 -8.84
N LEU A 191 -5.81 6.29 -7.66
CA LEU A 191 -6.32 6.89 -6.41
C LEU A 191 -5.90 8.36 -6.35
N ASN A 192 -6.62 9.19 -7.09
CA ASN A 192 -6.41 10.65 -7.17
C ASN A 192 -7.73 11.41 -7.09
N THR A 193 -7.64 12.70 -6.86
CA THR A 193 -8.81 13.56 -6.65
C THR A 193 -9.72 13.66 -7.88
N LYS A 194 -9.19 13.46 -9.09
CA LYS A 194 -9.97 13.53 -10.32
C LYS A 194 -10.88 12.34 -10.47
N ASN A 195 -10.34 11.13 -10.31
CA ASN A 195 -11.17 9.91 -10.33
C ASN A 195 -12.11 9.83 -9.12
N LEU A 196 -11.67 10.32 -7.94
CA LEU A 196 -12.52 10.36 -6.76
C LEU A 196 -13.77 11.24 -6.94
N ALA A 197 -13.65 12.34 -7.65
CA ALA A 197 -14.79 13.21 -7.96
C ALA A 197 -15.82 12.55 -8.89
N GLU A 198 -15.41 11.53 -9.64
CA GLU A 198 -16.23 10.88 -10.68
C GLU A 198 -16.71 9.47 -10.26
N TYR A 199 -15.92 8.75 -9.44
CA TYR A 199 -16.14 7.34 -9.09
C TYR A 199 -16.03 7.05 -7.59
N GLY A 200 -15.80 8.06 -6.76
CA GLY A 200 -15.65 7.95 -5.29
C GLY A 200 -16.97 7.97 -4.49
#